data_0ceb2004f72be22b223241674ba5f970
#
_entry.id   0ceb2004f72be22b223241674ba5f970
#
_cell.length_a   1.000
_cell.length_b   1.000
_cell.length_c   1.000
_cell.angle_alpha   90.00
_cell.angle_beta   90.00
_cell.angle_gamma   90.00
#
_symmetry.space_group_name_H-M   'P 1'
#
loop_
_entity.id
_entity.type
_entity.pdbx_description
1 polymer ?
#
loop_
_entity_poly.entity_id
_entity_poly.type
_entity_poly.pdbx_seq_one_letter_code
_entity_poly.pdbx_strand_id
1 'polypeptide(L)'
;GKNYQGINILLLWAQAMRRGYANPTWMTFKQALELGANVKKGEKGTRVVYAGSVSKKDENGQPIEGEGERRINFLKRYTVFNVEQIEGSPEGKYPTPEPVIQNREDRDPQLEAVFAAYGVETNEQEGGAYYSDQADRITMPHFESFTSANAFYATLAHEAIHSTGHRSRLD
;
A
#
# COMPACT_ATOMS: atom_id res chain seq x y z
N GLY A 1 -14.09 -6.17 -7.51
CA GLY A 1 -13.15 -6.65 -6.47
C GLY A 1 -13.34 -5.85 -5.19
N LYS A 2 -12.91 -6.38 -4.05
CA LYS A 2 -12.90 -5.62 -2.78
C LYS A 2 -11.61 -4.78 -2.73
N ASN A 3 -11.73 -3.53 -2.32
CA ASN A 3 -10.57 -2.67 -2.11
C ASN A 3 -9.83 -3.08 -0.82
N TYR A 4 -8.52 -3.03 -0.84
CA TYR A 4 -7.71 -3.18 0.37
C TYR A 4 -7.89 -1.97 1.28
N GLN A 5 -7.76 -2.18 2.58
CA GLN A 5 -7.99 -1.15 3.60
C GLN A 5 -6.89 -1.18 4.66
N GLY A 6 -6.75 -0.07 5.38
CA GLY A 6 -5.82 0.06 6.50
C GLY A 6 -4.37 -0.23 6.10
N ILE A 7 -3.67 -0.95 6.97
CA ILE A 7 -2.24 -1.28 6.78
C ILE A 7 -1.93 -1.98 5.45
N ASN A 8 -2.92 -2.70 4.87
CA ASN A 8 -2.70 -3.40 3.60
C ASN A 8 -2.44 -2.45 2.44
N ILE A 9 -3.03 -1.26 2.46
CA ILE A 9 -2.78 -0.23 1.43
C ILE A 9 -1.29 0.13 1.44
N LEU A 10 -0.75 0.42 2.62
CA LEU A 10 0.67 0.79 2.79
C LEU A 10 1.60 -0.36 2.39
N LEU A 11 1.29 -1.59 2.80
CA LEU A 11 2.09 -2.77 2.47
C LEU A 11 2.15 -3.02 0.95
N LEU A 12 1.00 -2.95 0.27
CA LEU A 12 0.91 -3.19 -1.16
C LEU A 12 1.54 -2.06 -1.96
N TRP A 13 1.34 -0.84 -1.52
CA TRP A 13 1.94 0.34 -2.13
C TRP A 13 3.47 0.34 -2.01
N ALA A 14 4.03 0.12 -0.81
CA ALA A 14 5.47 0.00 -0.61
C ALA A 14 6.07 -1.14 -1.47
N GLN A 15 5.35 -2.25 -1.62
CA GLN A 15 5.78 -3.35 -2.47
C GLN A 15 5.73 -2.99 -3.96
N ALA A 16 4.68 -2.26 -4.40
CA ALA A 16 4.57 -1.79 -5.77
C ALA A 16 5.75 -0.87 -6.13
N MET A 17 6.05 0.09 -5.28
CA MET A 17 7.20 0.98 -5.45
C MET A 17 8.53 0.22 -5.51
N ARG A 18 8.77 -0.68 -4.55
CA ARG A 18 10.00 -1.47 -4.50
C ARG A 18 10.21 -2.34 -5.73
N ARG A 19 9.13 -2.80 -6.37
CA ARG A 19 9.14 -3.69 -7.54
C ARG A 19 8.95 -2.96 -8.85
N GLY A 20 8.63 -1.66 -8.82
CA GLY A 20 8.35 -0.86 -10.01
C GLY A 20 7.02 -1.22 -10.68
N TYR A 21 6.03 -1.72 -9.93
CA TYR A 21 4.71 -2.02 -10.50
C TYR A 21 3.93 -0.75 -10.75
N ALA A 22 3.51 -0.54 -12.00
CA ALA A 22 2.67 0.57 -12.40
C ALA A 22 1.17 0.31 -12.15
N ASN A 23 0.77 -0.97 -12.14
CA ASN A 23 -0.63 -1.33 -11.94
C ASN A 23 -0.94 -1.52 -10.45
N PRO A 24 -1.96 -0.82 -9.89
CA PRO A 24 -2.32 -0.91 -8.48
C PRO A 24 -3.14 -2.16 -8.12
N THR A 25 -3.42 -3.02 -9.08
CA THR A 25 -4.32 -4.18 -8.88
C THR A 25 -3.56 -5.37 -8.33
N TRP A 26 -4.12 -5.99 -7.29
CA TRP A 26 -3.57 -7.17 -6.64
C TRP A 26 -4.63 -8.24 -6.50
N MET A 27 -4.25 -9.50 -6.63
CA MET A 27 -5.16 -10.63 -6.48
C MET A 27 -4.47 -11.83 -5.83
N THR A 28 -5.26 -12.72 -5.26
CA THR A 28 -4.78 -14.00 -4.74
C THR A 28 -4.46 -14.95 -5.88
N PHE A 29 -3.64 -15.98 -5.61
CA PHE A 29 -3.37 -17.05 -6.57
C PHE A 29 -4.66 -17.73 -7.08
N LYS A 30 -5.63 -17.96 -6.18
CA LYS A 30 -6.92 -18.54 -6.55
C LYS A 30 -7.70 -17.65 -7.51
N GLN A 31 -7.71 -16.33 -7.28
CA GLN A 31 -8.37 -15.38 -8.18
C GLN A 31 -7.71 -15.35 -9.57
N ALA A 32 -6.38 -15.47 -9.64
CA ALA A 32 -5.70 -15.58 -10.93
C ALA A 32 -6.14 -16.83 -11.69
N LEU A 33 -6.19 -17.99 -11.02
CA LEU A 33 -6.68 -19.23 -11.64
C LEU A 33 -8.15 -19.15 -12.09
N GLU A 34 -9.02 -18.51 -11.31
CA GLU A 34 -10.42 -18.30 -11.67
C GLU A 34 -10.58 -17.43 -12.94
N LEU A 35 -9.57 -16.64 -13.27
CA LEU A 35 -9.48 -15.85 -14.51
C LEU A 35 -8.88 -16.62 -15.68
N GLY A 36 -8.46 -17.88 -15.48
CA GLY A 36 -7.72 -18.64 -16.48
C GLY A 36 -6.25 -18.21 -16.60
N ALA A 37 -5.76 -17.43 -15.64
CA ALA A 37 -4.41 -16.89 -15.60
C ALA A 37 -3.53 -17.60 -14.57
N ASN A 38 -2.22 -17.46 -14.68
CA ASN A 38 -1.26 -18.04 -13.76
C ASN A 38 -0.27 -17.00 -13.24
N VAL A 39 0.24 -17.22 -12.03
CA VAL A 39 1.38 -16.45 -11.52
C VAL A 39 2.64 -16.90 -12.25
N LYS A 40 3.42 -15.96 -12.77
CA LYS A 40 4.68 -16.23 -13.46
C LYS A 40 5.63 -17.04 -12.58
N LYS A 41 6.36 -17.95 -13.17
CA LYS A 41 7.30 -18.82 -12.44
C LYS A 41 8.37 -18.00 -11.71
N GLY A 42 8.58 -18.30 -10.43
CA GLY A 42 9.58 -17.64 -9.61
C GLY A 42 9.11 -16.36 -8.91
N GLU A 43 7.91 -15.87 -9.21
CA GLU A 43 7.35 -14.69 -8.56
C GLU A 43 7.02 -14.94 -7.09
N LYS A 44 7.27 -13.92 -6.27
CA LYS A 44 6.98 -13.95 -4.83
C LYS A 44 5.83 -13.00 -4.52
N GLY A 45 4.77 -13.54 -3.93
CA GLY A 45 3.63 -12.74 -3.52
C GLY A 45 3.88 -11.91 -2.26
N THR A 46 3.05 -10.92 -2.08
CA THR A 46 3.05 -10.00 -0.92
C THR A 46 2.03 -10.47 0.10
N ARG A 47 2.41 -10.44 1.38
CA ARG A 47 1.53 -10.82 2.48
C ARG A 47 0.65 -9.66 2.88
N VAL A 48 -0.65 -9.90 2.96
CA VAL A 48 -1.65 -8.97 3.49
C VAL A 48 -2.38 -9.62 4.67
N VAL A 49 -2.97 -8.81 5.52
CA VAL A 49 -3.68 -9.25 6.72
C VAL A 49 -5.17 -8.93 6.58
N TYR A 50 -6.00 -9.86 7.01
CA TYR A 50 -7.44 -9.69 7.11
C TYR A 50 -7.87 -9.91 8.56
N ALA A 51 -8.43 -8.87 9.15
CA ALA A 51 -9.08 -8.96 10.45
C ALA A 51 -10.57 -9.20 10.24
N GLY A 52 -11.10 -10.17 10.91
CA GLY A 52 -12.52 -10.48 10.89
C GLY A 52 -13.00 -10.92 12.26
N SER A 53 -14.31 -10.98 12.42
CA SER A 53 -14.95 -11.52 13.62
C SER A 53 -16.00 -12.57 13.21
N VAL A 54 -16.08 -13.63 13.99
CA VAL A 54 -17.07 -14.69 13.81
C VAL A 54 -17.87 -14.80 15.12
N SER A 55 -19.19 -14.78 15.03
CA SER A 55 -20.05 -15.06 16.18
C SER A 55 -19.85 -16.51 16.62
N LYS A 56 -19.73 -16.72 17.93
CA LYS A 56 -19.65 -18.06 18.50
C LYS A 56 -20.98 -18.79 18.23
N LYS A 57 -20.89 -20.01 17.75
CA LYS A 57 -22.04 -20.88 17.55
C LYS A 57 -22.25 -21.77 18.78
N ASP A 58 -23.52 -22.12 19.07
CA ASP A 58 -23.88 -23.12 20.07
C ASP A 58 -23.51 -24.55 19.60
N GLU A 59 -23.81 -25.54 20.45
CA GLU A 59 -23.58 -26.96 20.14
C GLU A 59 -24.39 -27.48 18.93
N ASN A 60 -25.43 -26.75 18.53
CA ASN A 60 -26.28 -27.04 17.39
C ASN A 60 -25.88 -26.27 16.13
N GLY A 61 -24.79 -25.48 16.19
CA GLY A 61 -24.28 -24.69 15.05
C GLY A 61 -25.04 -23.41 14.78
N GLN A 62 -25.95 -22.98 15.68
CA GLN A 62 -26.70 -21.74 15.57
C GLN A 62 -25.95 -20.57 16.21
N PRO A 63 -26.03 -19.34 15.66
CA PRO A 63 -25.47 -18.14 16.30
C PRO A 63 -26.12 -17.95 17.68
N ILE A 64 -25.33 -17.73 18.71
CA ILE A 64 -25.83 -17.39 20.05
C ILE A 64 -26.33 -15.94 19.99
N GLU A 65 -27.65 -15.75 19.96
CA GLU A 65 -28.32 -14.43 20.02
C GLU A 65 -28.54 -14.02 21.49
N GLY A 66 -28.17 -12.79 21.86
CA GLY A 66 -28.46 -12.21 23.17
C GLY A 66 -27.32 -11.33 23.72
N GLU A 67 -27.51 -10.73 24.89
CA GLU A 67 -26.55 -9.81 25.58
C GLU A 67 -25.16 -10.38 25.90
N GLY A 68 -24.82 -11.52 25.33
CA GLY A 68 -23.53 -12.21 25.45
C GLY A 68 -22.92 -12.59 24.11
N GLU A 69 -23.24 -11.91 23.02
CA GLU A 69 -22.69 -12.21 21.69
C GLU A 69 -21.14 -12.15 21.70
N ARG A 70 -20.53 -13.28 22.05
CA ARG A 70 -19.08 -13.40 22.06
C ARG A 70 -18.58 -13.53 20.63
N ARG A 71 -18.09 -12.41 20.07
CA ARG A 71 -17.37 -12.39 18.80
C ARG A 71 -15.93 -12.83 19.02
N ILE A 72 -15.50 -13.80 18.26
CA ILE A 72 -14.10 -14.21 18.21
C ILE A 72 -13.45 -13.43 17.08
N ASN A 73 -12.58 -12.50 17.45
CA ASN A 73 -11.77 -11.78 16.48
C ASN A 73 -10.64 -12.71 15.98
N PHE A 74 -10.41 -12.72 14.69
CA PHE A 74 -9.31 -13.47 14.09
C PHE A 74 -8.54 -12.61 13.09
N LEU A 75 -7.26 -12.94 12.95
CA LEU A 75 -6.38 -12.37 11.97
C LEU A 75 -5.94 -13.47 11.01
N LYS A 76 -6.25 -13.32 9.72
CA LYS A 76 -5.78 -14.22 8.66
C LYS A 76 -4.77 -13.51 7.77
N ARG A 77 -3.76 -14.24 7.35
CA ARG A 77 -2.78 -13.79 6.38
C ARG A 77 -3.13 -14.37 5.01
N TYR A 78 -3.09 -13.52 4.00
CA TYR A 78 -3.23 -13.92 2.61
C TYR A 78 -2.00 -13.51 1.83
N THR A 79 -1.68 -14.29 0.80
CA THR A 79 -0.64 -13.92 -0.16
C THR A 79 -1.33 -13.44 -1.43
N VAL A 80 -0.95 -12.26 -1.89
CA VAL A 80 -1.46 -11.64 -3.10
C VAL A 80 -0.33 -11.33 -4.06
N PHE A 81 -0.66 -11.26 -5.33
CA PHE A 81 0.25 -10.99 -6.43
C PHE A 81 -0.25 -9.76 -7.18
N ASN A 82 0.66 -8.90 -7.60
CA ASN A 82 0.31 -7.82 -8.51
C ASN A 82 -0.07 -8.40 -9.88
N VAL A 83 -0.96 -7.74 -10.61
CA VAL A 83 -1.37 -8.21 -11.95
C VAL A 83 -0.19 -8.31 -12.91
N GLU A 84 0.86 -7.53 -12.73
CA GLU A 84 2.09 -7.61 -13.52
C GLU A 84 2.92 -8.88 -13.26
N GLN A 85 2.65 -9.57 -12.15
CA GLN A 85 3.22 -10.89 -11.85
C GLN A 85 2.42 -12.05 -12.46
N ILE A 86 1.36 -11.75 -13.21
CA ILE A 86 0.39 -12.73 -13.71
C ILE A 86 0.47 -12.77 -15.23
N GLU A 87 0.39 -13.97 -15.78
CA GLU A 87 0.35 -14.24 -17.22
C GLU A 87 -0.96 -14.93 -17.61
N GLY A 88 -1.40 -14.73 -18.85
CA GLY A 88 -2.63 -15.34 -19.37
C GLY A 88 -3.92 -14.68 -18.87
N SER A 89 -3.86 -13.50 -18.25
CA SER A 89 -5.09 -12.76 -17.93
C SER A 89 -5.77 -12.26 -19.21
N PRO A 90 -7.12 -12.16 -19.23
CA PRO A 90 -7.83 -11.60 -20.36
C PRO A 90 -7.33 -10.20 -20.71
N GLU A 91 -7.07 -9.97 -22.00
CA GLU A 91 -6.57 -8.70 -22.51
C GLU A 91 -7.49 -7.55 -22.12
N GLY A 92 -6.93 -6.41 -21.72
CA GLY A 92 -7.68 -5.21 -21.33
C GLY A 92 -8.43 -5.27 -20.00
N LYS A 93 -8.43 -6.41 -19.29
CA LYS A 93 -9.17 -6.53 -18.03
C LYS A 93 -8.57 -5.71 -16.89
N TYR A 94 -7.25 -5.58 -16.90
CA TYR A 94 -6.49 -4.81 -15.92
C TYR A 94 -5.54 -3.87 -16.66
N PRO A 95 -6.06 -2.80 -17.30
CA PRO A 95 -5.20 -1.86 -18.01
C PRO A 95 -4.22 -1.24 -17.01
N THR A 96 -2.96 -1.18 -17.38
CA THR A 96 -1.98 -0.40 -16.64
C THR A 96 -2.36 1.07 -16.82
N PRO A 97 -2.53 1.83 -15.75
CA PRO A 97 -2.78 3.26 -15.88
C PRO A 97 -1.67 3.91 -16.69
N GLU A 98 -2.03 4.73 -17.64
CA GLU A 98 -1.03 5.55 -18.32
C GLU A 98 -0.34 6.45 -17.29
N PRO A 99 0.99 6.57 -17.32
CA PRO A 99 1.69 7.47 -16.43
C PRO A 99 1.21 8.89 -16.70
N VAL A 100 0.53 9.48 -15.75
CA VAL A 100 0.19 10.89 -15.80
C VAL A 100 1.47 11.65 -15.49
N ILE A 101 1.98 12.40 -16.47
CA ILE A 101 3.13 13.27 -16.22
C ILE A 101 2.66 14.37 -15.28
N GLN A 102 3.21 14.36 -14.06
CA GLN A 102 2.92 15.40 -13.08
C GLN A 102 3.73 16.65 -13.43
N ASN A 103 3.10 17.81 -13.34
CA ASN A 103 3.79 19.09 -13.41
C ASN A 103 3.97 19.65 -12.00
N ARG A 104 4.98 20.48 -11.77
CA ARG A 104 5.18 21.13 -10.46
C ARG A 104 3.98 21.97 -10.02
N GLU A 105 3.20 22.45 -10.97
CA GLU A 105 1.97 23.21 -10.73
C GLU A 105 0.84 22.34 -10.13
N ASP A 106 0.95 21.01 -10.25
CA ASP A 106 -0.01 20.06 -9.67
C ASP A 106 0.25 19.81 -8.17
N ARG A 107 1.24 20.46 -7.56
CA ARG A 107 1.50 20.37 -6.13
C ARG A 107 0.36 21.00 -5.35
N ASP A 108 -0.03 20.31 -4.27
CA ASP A 108 -1.07 20.79 -3.37
C ASP A 108 -0.49 21.77 -2.35
N PRO A 109 -0.84 23.07 -2.41
CA PRO A 109 -0.27 24.08 -1.50
C PRO A 109 -0.58 23.81 -0.02
N GLN A 110 -1.70 23.14 0.28
CA GLN A 110 -2.07 22.81 1.66
C GLN A 110 -1.17 21.69 2.20
N LEU A 111 -0.93 20.64 1.40
CA LEU A 111 -0.02 19.56 1.78
C LEU A 111 1.42 20.06 1.86
N GLU A 112 1.88 20.90 0.93
CA GLU A 112 3.20 21.53 1.02
C GLU A 112 3.35 22.32 2.32
N ALA A 113 2.36 23.10 2.72
CA ALA A 113 2.37 23.85 3.98
C ALA A 113 2.41 22.92 5.21
N VAL A 114 1.69 21.80 5.19
CA VAL A 114 1.71 20.80 6.27
C VAL A 114 3.11 20.21 6.43
N PHE A 115 3.74 19.76 5.33
CA PHE A 115 5.08 19.17 5.40
C PHE A 115 6.16 20.20 5.74
N ALA A 116 6.02 21.45 5.27
CA ALA A 116 6.92 22.52 5.67
C ALA A 116 6.81 22.82 7.18
N ALA A 117 5.60 22.82 7.73
CA ALA A 117 5.36 23.01 9.17
C ALA A 117 5.85 21.81 10.01
N TYR A 118 5.91 20.61 9.43
CA TYR A 118 6.45 19.43 10.09
C TYR A 118 7.96 19.56 10.38
N GLY A 119 8.68 20.36 9.58
CA GLY A 119 10.03 20.84 9.89
C GLY A 119 11.17 19.86 9.64
N VAL A 120 10.93 18.74 8.92
CA VAL A 120 12.00 17.85 8.44
C VAL A 120 12.45 18.31 7.06
N GLU A 121 13.76 18.52 6.90
CA GLU A 121 14.33 18.90 5.62
C GLU A 121 14.01 17.82 4.56
N THR A 122 13.46 18.25 3.44
CA THR A 122 13.12 17.36 2.32
C THR A 122 13.83 17.84 1.06
N ASN A 123 14.50 16.92 0.37
CA ASN A 123 15.11 17.18 -0.94
C ASN A 123 14.62 16.17 -1.99
N GLU A 124 14.64 16.57 -3.24
CA GLU A 124 14.30 15.73 -4.38
C GLU A 124 15.55 15.40 -5.20
N GLN A 125 15.69 14.12 -5.58
CA GLN A 125 16.78 13.65 -6.44
C GLN A 125 16.36 12.39 -7.20
N GLU A 126 17.13 11.98 -8.17
CA GLU A 126 16.93 10.67 -8.81
C GLU A 126 17.13 9.53 -7.81
N GLY A 127 16.28 8.50 -7.88
CA GLY A 127 16.38 7.32 -7.04
C GLY A 127 15.12 7.01 -6.25
N GLY A 128 15.27 6.30 -5.13
CA GLY A 128 14.16 5.94 -4.24
C GLY A 128 13.92 6.97 -3.15
N ALA A 129 12.72 6.93 -2.54
CA ALA A 129 12.41 7.68 -1.34
C ALA A 129 13.02 6.98 -0.11
N TYR A 130 13.56 7.76 0.81
CA TYR A 130 14.04 7.28 2.11
C TYR A 130 14.23 8.43 3.11
N TYR A 131 14.08 8.12 4.38
CA TYR A 131 14.51 8.97 5.48
C TYR A 131 15.93 8.57 5.94
N SER A 132 16.79 9.55 6.15
CA SER A 132 18.13 9.36 6.71
C SER A 132 18.17 9.86 8.16
N ASP A 133 18.30 8.95 9.11
CA ASP A 133 18.44 9.28 10.54
C ASP A 133 19.71 10.10 10.84
N GLN A 134 20.82 9.80 10.15
CA GLN A 134 22.07 10.52 10.33
C GLN A 134 22.02 11.98 9.87
N ALA A 135 21.31 12.26 8.78
CA ALA A 135 21.17 13.59 8.21
C ALA A 135 19.91 14.31 8.69
N ASP A 136 19.02 13.61 9.36
CA ASP A 136 17.68 14.04 9.72
C ASP A 136 16.94 14.68 8.53
N ARG A 137 16.94 13.95 7.41
CA ARG A 137 16.46 14.44 6.12
C ARG A 137 15.67 13.38 5.39
N ILE A 138 14.61 13.80 4.72
CA ILE A 138 13.84 13.00 3.78
C ILE A 138 14.39 13.25 2.37
N THR A 139 14.68 12.18 1.66
CA THR A 139 15.00 12.22 0.23
C THR A 139 13.85 11.64 -0.56
N MET A 140 13.40 12.35 -1.57
CA MET A 140 12.29 11.97 -2.44
C MET A 140 12.74 11.87 -3.90
N PRO A 141 12.14 10.99 -4.71
CA PRO A 141 12.20 11.13 -6.17
C PRO A 141 11.57 12.46 -6.61
N HIS A 142 11.94 12.95 -7.78
CA HIS A 142 11.32 14.16 -8.33
C HIS A 142 9.80 14.00 -8.45
N PHE A 143 9.06 15.06 -8.13
CA PHE A 143 7.59 15.06 -8.14
C PHE A 143 7.01 14.56 -9.47
N GLU A 144 7.62 14.97 -10.56
CA GLU A 144 7.24 14.63 -11.93
C GLU A 144 7.39 13.12 -12.25
N SER A 145 8.15 12.38 -11.45
CA SER A 145 8.34 10.94 -11.63
C SER A 145 7.21 10.08 -11.04
N PHE A 146 6.31 10.70 -10.28
CA PHE A 146 5.18 10.00 -9.67
C PHE A 146 3.98 9.91 -10.61
N THR A 147 3.21 8.85 -10.46
CA THR A 147 1.98 8.61 -11.25
C THR A 147 0.82 9.55 -10.86
N SER A 148 0.91 10.22 -9.73
CA SER A 148 -0.06 11.22 -9.25
C SER A 148 0.53 12.05 -8.12
N ALA A 149 0.02 13.27 -7.90
CA ALA A 149 0.35 14.08 -6.74
C ALA A 149 0.08 13.33 -5.42
N ASN A 150 -1.04 12.60 -5.34
CA ASN A 150 -1.35 11.78 -4.18
C ASN A 150 -0.27 10.70 -3.90
N ALA A 151 0.31 10.09 -4.94
CA ALA A 151 1.39 9.12 -4.77
C ALA A 151 2.65 9.78 -4.19
N PHE A 152 3.00 10.99 -4.64
CA PHE A 152 4.11 11.75 -4.08
C PHE A 152 3.89 12.05 -2.59
N TYR A 153 2.76 12.66 -2.23
CA TYR A 153 2.49 13.03 -0.83
C TYR A 153 2.30 11.82 0.09
N ALA A 154 1.77 10.73 -0.41
CA ALA A 154 1.69 9.49 0.37
C ALA A 154 3.08 8.92 0.65
N THR A 155 4.02 9.01 -0.31
CA THR A 155 5.43 8.63 -0.11
C THR A 155 6.10 9.55 0.90
N LEU A 156 5.93 10.85 0.73
CA LEU A 156 6.49 11.84 1.65
C LEU A 156 5.97 11.65 3.08
N ALA A 157 4.67 11.37 3.25
CA ALA A 157 4.09 11.05 4.55
C ALA A 157 4.70 9.78 5.16
N HIS A 158 4.97 8.75 4.35
CA HIS A 158 5.61 7.53 4.82
C HIS A 158 7.02 7.82 5.38
N GLU A 159 7.83 8.56 4.65
CA GLU A 159 9.19 8.93 5.10
C GLU A 159 9.15 9.88 6.30
N ALA A 160 8.15 10.77 6.37
CA ALA A 160 7.92 11.61 7.54
C ALA A 160 7.59 10.78 8.79
N ILE A 161 6.84 9.68 8.66
CA ILE A 161 6.60 8.75 9.77
C ILE A 161 7.92 8.12 10.26
N HIS A 162 8.81 7.72 9.36
CA HIS A 162 10.13 7.22 9.75
C HIS A 162 10.92 8.27 10.55
N SER A 163 10.83 9.54 10.19
CA SER A 163 11.52 10.61 10.89
C SER A 163 10.99 10.85 12.32
N THR A 164 9.78 10.39 12.67
CA THR A 164 9.28 10.51 14.06
C THR A 164 10.13 9.72 15.05
N GLY A 165 10.80 8.66 14.60
CA GLY A 165 11.72 7.84 15.42
C GLY A 165 13.08 8.49 15.67
N HIS A 166 13.35 9.68 15.12
CA HIS A 166 14.61 10.37 15.37
C HIS A 166 14.72 10.83 16.83
N ARG A 167 15.92 10.66 17.41
CA ARG A 167 16.21 10.96 18.82
C ARG A 167 15.87 12.39 19.29
N SER A 168 15.70 13.35 18.36
CA SER A 168 15.28 14.71 18.69
C SER A 168 13.76 14.88 18.80
N ARG A 169 12.95 13.86 18.46
CA ARG A 169 11.49 13.91 18.41
C ARG A 169 10.79 12.93 19.32
N LEU A 170 11.39 11.75 19.52
CA LEU A 170 10.87 10.71 20.43
C LEU A 170 11.96 10.39 21.45
N ASP A 171 11.97 11.12 22.56
CA ASP A 171 12.67 10.76 23.80
C ASP A 171 11.76 9.88 24.68
#